data_e00c9793c5424f474b9c603b06573d30
#
_entry.id   e00c9793c5424f474b9c603b06573d30
#
_cell.length_a   1.000
_cell.length_b   1.000
_cell.length_c   1.000
_cell.angle_alpha   90.00
_cell.angle_beta   90.00
_cell.angle_gamma   90.00
#
_symmetry.space_group_name_H-M   'P 1'
#
loop_
_entity.id
_entity.type
_entity.pdbx_description
1 polymer ?
#
loop_
_entity_poly.entity_id
_entity_poly.type
_entity_poly.pdbx_seq_one_letter_code
_entity_poly.pdbx_strand_id
1 'polypeptide(L)'
;MKASVLLTLLCLSCSFPLFGADDNAGLEQFISSYKQLQFQYDYEKNEAESSKLRDSWIVPVQINYSYSKNNAFGVGQSNQNAAIRINQPIFQSGGIYYGIKFANASKYYTKYSIDVAKRKMIKDTIAVLMQIKQTEFKEQKQKLQIKNSEINLQQKKEEYFSGQLDSGFLDDAVIQKNTALSVLYDIQAAKEKLVSSFHALSDLDYTKVAIPKLKLLEHDEFLQHNIVLQMDRAQTEKNRYNKNVTLAKYLPKVNLTAGYNWKLTTNQAFQVGPTIVSNSNELNYYDYGIALSIPLDINTFRDIESAKVNYLKAKIVLKDKQRELNSLYEQVMHNIENYNKKIALSNENIVLYTKLLEDTKKLFKAGYKTEYDVQRLANSLQIQNIDTKIYELDKQLELLNLYEMYISNEK
;
A
#
# COMPACT_ATOMS: atom_id res chain seq x y z
N MET A 1 8.29 50.43 -22.28
CA MET A 1 7.45 50.20 -21.10
C MET A 1 7.97 48.92 -20.42
N LYS A 2 8.61 49.09 -19.25
CA LYS A 2 9.20 48.00 -18.47
C LYS A 2 8.15 47.48 -17.49
N ALA A 3 7.77 46.21 -17.56
CA ALA A 3 6.95 45.54 -16.56
C ALA A 3 7.85 44.79 -15.60
N SER A 4 7.98 45.30 -14.37
CA SER A 4 8.67 44.64 -13.26
C SER A 4 7.75 43.56 -12.70
N VAL A 5 8.24 42.31 -12.75
CA VAL A 5 7.63 41.18 -12.03
C VAL A 5 8.14 41.19 -10.60
N LEU A 6 7.30 41.51 -9.66
CA LEU A 6 7.57 41.48 -8.22
C LEU A 6 7.42 40.03 -7.72
N LEU A 7 8.57 39.40 -7.40
CA LEU A 7 8.62 38.05 -6.81
C LEU A 7 8.42 38.19 -5.31
N THR A 8 7.22 37.97 -4.81
CA THR A 8 6.91 37.89 -3.38
C THR A 8 7.28 36.49 -2.85
N LEU A 9 8.38 36.45 -2.11
CA LEU A 9 8.81 35.28 -1.33
C LEU A 9 7.85 35.15 -0.12
N LEU A 10 6.94 34.18 -0.17
CA LEU A 10 6.09 33.84 0.96
C LEU A 10 6.85 32.83 1.85
N CYS A 11 7.47 33.35 2.92
CA CYS A 11 7.99 32.51 4.02
C CYS A 11 6.80 31.85 4.73
N LEU A 12 6.51 30.57 4.43
CA LEU A 12 5.62 29.76 5.23
C LEU A 12 6.37 29.31 6.48
N SER A 13 6.13 30.01 7.59
CA SER A 13 6.49 29.54 8.93
C SER A 13 5.59 28.32 9.23
N CYS A 14 6.16 27.10 9.14
CA CYS A 14 5.53 25.89 9.64
C CYS A 14 5.49 25.95 11.18
N SER A 15 4.42 26.49 11.73
CA SER A 15 4.02 26.22 13.12
C SER A 15 3.41 24.81 13.14
N PHE A 16 4.15 23.84 13.70
CA PHE A 16 3.63 22.52 13.99
C PHE A 16 2.59 22.64 15.12
N PRO A 17 1.33 22.29 14.91
CA PRO A 17 0.41 22.11 16.02
C PRO A 17 0.81 20.85 16.79
N LEU A 18 1.02 21.01 18.10
CA LEU A 18 1.02 19.89 19.05
C LEU A 18 -0.40 19.31 19.06
N PHE A 19 -0.64 18.29 18.28
CA PHE A 19 -1.90 17.55 18.33
C PHE A 19 -1.84 16.49 19.40
N GLY A 20 -2.83 16.53 20.29
CA GLY A 20 -3.20 15.44 21.17
C GLY A 20 -3.54 14.19 20.33
N ALA A 21 -3.25 13.03 20.89
CA ALA A 21 -3.31 11.74 20.23
C ALA A 21 -4.73 11.41 19.71
N ASP A 22 -4.95 11.63 18.43
CA ASP A 22 -6.01 11.00 17.65
C ASP A 22 -5.44 9.73 17.02
N ASP A 23 -6.08 8.59 17.31
CA ASP A 23 -5.49 7.24 17.15
C ASP A 23 -5.14 6.83 15.70
N ASN A 24 -5.49 7.58 14.66
CA ASN A 24 -5.19 7.22 13.26
C ASN A 24 -4.48 8.31 12.42
N ALA A 25 -4.70 9.59 12.67
CA ALA A 25 -4.02 10.66 11.94
C ALA A 25 -2.50 10.67 12.21
N GLY A 26 -2.07 10.12 13.37
CA GLY A 26 -0.67 10.03 13.77
C GLY A 26 0.15 8.92 13.08
N LEU A 27 -0.48 7.93 12.45
CA LEU A 27 0.26 6.78 11.89
C LEU A 27 0.93 7.10 10.54
N GLU A 28 0.48 8.11 9.81
CA GLU A 28 1.06 8.49 8.52
C GLU A 28 2.49 9.06 8.65
N GLN A 29 2.84 9.61 9.82
CA GLN A 29 4.20 10.11 10.09
C GLN A 29 5.28 9.00 10.05
N PHE A 30 4.90 7.72 10.17
CA PHE A 30 5.86 6.62 10.20
C PHE A 30 6.49 6.32 8.85
N ILE A 31 5.88 6.73 7.73
CA ILE A 31 6.46 6.56 6.40
C ILE A 31 7.23 7.82 5.97
N SER A 32 8.29 7.63 5.14
CA SER A 32 9.13 8.74 4.69
C SER A 32 8.36 9.76 3.85
N SER A 33 8.84 11.00 3.85
CA SER A 33 8.31 12.12 3.06
C SER A 33 8.23 11.78 1.57
N TYR A 34 9.22 11.09 1.02
CA TYR A 34 9.20 10.63 -0.37
C TYR A 34 8.07 9.62 -0.64
N LYS A 35 7.79 8.71 0.30
CA LYS A 35 6.69 7.74 0.17
C LYS A 35 5.33 8.42 0.27
N GLN A 36 5.18 9.40 1.15
CA GLN A 36 3.96 10.22 1.24
C GLN A 36 3.70 10.96 -0.07
N LEU A 37 4.74 11.58 -0.64
CA LEU A 37 4.65 12.29 -1.93
C LEU A 37 4.31 11.34 -3.09
N GLN A 38 4.85 10.11 -3.11
CA GLN A 38 4.47 9.09 -4.09
C GLN A 38 2.97 8.80 -4.04
N PHE A 39 2.40 8.56 -2.85
CA PHE A 39 0.96 8.35 -2.71
C PHE A 39 0.13 9.58 -3.10
N GLN A 40 0.60 10.78 -2.79
CA GLN A 40 -0.05 12.00 -3.24
C GLN A 40 -0.14 12.06 -4.77
N TYR A 41 0.96 11.78 -5.48
CA TYR A 41 0.95 11.73 -6.94
C TYR A 41 0.07 10.60 -7.49
N ASP A 42 -0.04 9.46 -6.80
CA ASP A 42 -0.96 8.40 -7.18
C ASP A 42 -2.44 8.86 -7.08
N TYR A 43 -2.81 9.64 -6.05
CA TYR A 43 -4.15 10.24 -5.94
C TYR A 43 -4.38 11.27 -7.04
N GLU A 44 -3.43 12.17 -7.32
CA GLU A 44 -3.53 13.17 -8.38
C GLU A 44 -3.68 12.50 -9.75
N LYS A 45 -2.89 11.46 -10.02
CA LYS A 45 -3.00 10.66 -11.23
C LYS A 45 -4.38 10.00 -11.35
N ASN A 46 -4.89 9.40 -10.27
CA ASN A 46 -6.23 8.80 -10.25
C ASN A 46 -7.32 9.84 -10.54
N GLU A 47 -7.21 11.05 -10.02
CA GLU A 47 -8.15 12.16 -10.30
C GLU A 47 -8.13 12.54 -11.78
N ALA A 48 -6.93 12.72 -12.36
CA ALA A 48 -6.75 13.05 -13.77
C ALA A 48 -7.29 11.95 -14.71
N GLU A 49 -6.92 10.68 -14.46
CA GLU A 49 -7.35 9.53 -15.27
C GLU A 49 -8.86 9.30 -15.18
N SER A 50 -9.45 9.45 -14.00
CA SER A 50 -10.90 9.28 -13.81
C SER A 50 -11.69 10.43 -14.43
N SER A 51 -11.19 11.65 -14.38
CA SER A 51 -11.80 12.80 -15.09
C SER A 51 -11.74 12.60 -16.60
N LYS A 52 -10.59 12.17 -17.14
CA LYS A 52 -10.45 11.80 -18.56
C LYS A 52 -11.43 10.69 -18.95
N LEU A 53 -11.58 9.67 -18.12
CA LEU A 53 -12.50 8.56 -18.39
C LEU A 53 -13.97 9.00 -18.30
N ARG A 54 -14.33 9.84 -17.32
CA ARG A 54 -15.68 10.42 -17.17
C ARG A 54 -16.08 11.22 -18.40
N ASP A 55 -15.16 12.01 -18.92
CA ASP A 55 -15.41 12.94 -20.02
C ASP A 55 -15.13 12.31 -21.41
N SER A 56 -14.78 11.02 -21.46
CA SER A 56 -14.44 10.28 -22.69
C SER A 56 -15.57 10.18 -23.72
N TRP A 57 -16.81 10.45 -23.34
CA TRP A 57 -17.94 10.55 -24.26
C TRP A 57 -17.92 11.83 -25.09
N ILE A 58 -17.17 12.87 -24.67
CA ILE A 58 -16.96 14.11 -25.41
C ILE A 58 -15.85 13.87 -26.42
N VAL A 59 -16.20 13.89 -27.69
CA VAL A 59 -15.24 13.60 -28.77
C VAL A 59 -14.45 14.89 -29.10
N PRO A 60 -13.12 14.78 -29.28
CA PRO A 60 -12.32 15.96 -29.64
C PRO A 60 -12.67 16.44 -31.04
N VAL A 61 -12.63 17.76 -31.22
CA VAL A 61 -12.67 18.39 -32.56
C VAL A 61 -11.40 18.01 -33.33
N GLN A 62 -11.56 17.47 -34.51
CA GLN A 62 -10.45 17.08 -35.37
C GLN A 62 -10.12 18.17 -36.38
N ILE A 63 -8.88 18.62 -36.43
CA ILE A 63 -8.34 19.53 -37.44
C ILE A 63 -7.36 18.73 -38.28
N ASN A 64 -7.66 18.60 -39.56
CA ASN A 64 -6.87 17.85 -40.49
C ASN A 64 -6.40 18.75 -41.61
N TYR A 65 -5.12 18.69 -41.97
CA TYR A 65 -4.57 19.29 -43.18
C TYR A 65 -3.82 18.21 -43.95
N SER A 66 -4.06 18.13 -45.23
CA SER A 66 -3.34 17.20 -46.10
C SER A 66 -2.91 17.91 -47.38
N TYR A 67 -1.69 17.62 -47.80
CA TYR A 67 -1.15 17.97 -49.10
C TYR A 67 -0.77 16.71 -49.82
N SER A 68 -1.25 16.56 -51.07
CA SER A 68 -0.89 15.46 -51.93
C SER A 68 -0.62 15.93 -53.36
N LYS A 69 0.33 15.30 -54.01
CA LYS A 69 0.64 15.56 -55.43
C LYS A 69 0.59 14.24 -56.15
N ASN A 70 -0.10 14.20 -57.29
CA ASN A 70 -0.17 13.01 -58.14
C ASN A 70 -0.10 13.44 -59.62
N ASN A 71 0.10 12.45 -60.49
CA ASN A 71 0.11 12.63 -61.94
C ASN A 71 -0.77 11.54 -62.63
N ALA A 72 -1.84 11.12 -61.97
CA ALA A 72 -2.67 9.98 -62.39
C ALA A 72 -3.23 10.09 -63.83
N PHE A 73 -3.36 11.34 -64.33
CA PHE A 73 -3.85 11.56 -65.70
C PHE A 73 -2.80 12.19 -66.60
N GLY A 74 -1.52 11.95 -66.33
CA GLY A 74 -0.40 12.48 -67.13
C GLY A 74 -0.09 13.94 -66.88
N VAL A 75 -0.92 14.65 -66.10
CA VAL A 75 -0.74 16.04 -65.68
C VAL A 75 -0.54 16.07 -64.16
N GLY A 76 0.49 16.79 -63.72
CA GLY A 76 0.71 16.93 -62.27
C GLY A 76 -0.43 17.70 -61.62
N GLN A 77 -1.02 17.12 -60.59
CA GLN A 77 -2.08 17.72 -59.80
C GLN A 77 -1.64 17.78 -58.32
N SER A 78 -1.82 18.92 -57.69
CA SER A 78 -1.68 19.05 -56.25
C SER A 78 -3.04 19.30 -55.62
N ASN A 79 -3.28 18.63 -54.51
CA ASN A 79 -4.50 18.77 -53.71
C ASN A 79 -4.10 19.17 -52.30
N GLN A 80 -4.66 20.24 -51.83
CA GLN A 80 -4.58 20.69 -50.44
C GLN A 80 -5.99 20.61 -49.85
N ASN A 81 -6.09 19.97 -48.71
CA ASN A 81 -7.36 19.88 -47.98
C ASN A 81 -7.11 20.29 -46.53
N ALA A 82 -7.90 21.22 -46.02
CA ALA A 82 -8.01 21.53 -44.59
C ALA A 82 -9.44 21.25 -44.17
N ALA A 83 -9.60 20.55 -43.05
CA ALA A 83 -10.94 20.24 -42.54
C ALA A 83 -10.98 20.33 -41.01
N ILE A 84 -12.04 20.93 -40.50
CA ILE A 84 -12.40 20.88 -39.07
C ILE A 84 -13.63 19.97 -38.99
N ARG A 85 -13.58 18.92 -38.18
CA ARG A 85 -14.67 17.95 -38.03
C ARG A 85 -14.98 17.64 -36.61
N ILE A 86 -16.26 17.48 -36.30
CA ILE A 86 -16.77 16.94 -35.04
C ILE A 86 -17.75 15.79 -35.35
N ASN A 87 -17.66 14.72 -34.54
CA ASN A 87 -18.60 13.60 -34.60
C ASN A 87 -18.97 13.22 -33.15
N GLN A 88 -19.91 14.00 -32.60
CA GLN A 88 -20.27 13.90 -31.18
C GLN A 88 -21.44 12.93 -30.98
N PRO A 89 -21.28 11.83 -30.23
CA PRO A 89 -22.39 11.01 -29.82
C PRO A 89 -23.30 11.83 -28.86
N ILE A 90 -24.56 11.98 -29.25
CA ILE A 90 -25.58 12.67 -28.42
C ILE A 90 -26.50 11.68 -27.71
N PHE A 91 -26.59 10.44 -28.22
CA PHE A 91 -27.34 9.35 -27.60
C PHE A 91 -26.64 8.02 -27.85
N GLN A 92 -26.48 7.19 -26.82
CA GLN A 92 -25.82 5.88 -26.86
C GLN A 92 -26.59 4.82 -26.06
N SER A 93 -27.91 4.84 -26.09
CA SER A 93 -28.76 3.88 -25.37
C SER A 93 -28.37 3.67 -23.89
N GLY A 94 -28.06 4.76 -23.17
CA GLY A 94 -27.59 4.74 -21.80
C GLY A 94 -26.06 4.60 -21.65
N GLY A 95 -25.29 4.40 -22.73
CA GLY A 95 -23.84 4.22 -22.70
C GLY A 95 -23.11 5.40 -22.07
N ILE A 96 -23.51 6.65 -22.35
CA ILE A 96 -22.94 7.86 -21.73
C ILE A 96 -23.18 7.84 -20.21
N TYR A 97 -24.42 7.63 -19.78
CA TYR A 97 -24.77 7.57 -18.35
C TYR A 97 -23.99 6.49 -17.61
N TYR A 98 -24.01 5.26 -18.12
CA TYR A 98 -23.29 4.14 -17.48
C TYR A 98 -21.77 4.31 -17.60
N GLY A 99 -21.26 4.95 -18.64
CA GLY A 99 -19.85 5.31 -18.78
C GLY A 99 -19.37 6.26 -17.68
N ILE A 100 -20.15 7.31 -17.40
CA ILE A 100 -19.86 8.24 -16.29
C ILE A 100 -19.91 7.50 -14.93
N LYS A 101 -20.92 6.63 -14.71
CA LYS A 101 -21.02 5.83 -13.48
C LYS A 101 -19.86 4.85 -13.35
N PHE A 102 -19.42 4.23 -14.45
CA PHE A 102 -18.25 3.36 -14.50
C PHE A 102 -16.97 4.13 -14.15
N ALA A 103 -16.78 5.34 -14.70
CA ALA A 103 -15.63 6.18 -14.41
C ALA A 103 -15.57 6.54 -12.91
N ASN A 104 -16.70 6.94 -12.32
CA ASN A 104 -16.78 7.25 -10.90
C ASN A 104 -16.51 6.01 -10.02
N ALA A 105 -17.08 4.85 -10.34
CA ALA A 105 -16.81 3.62 -9.61
C ALA A 105 -15.34 3.18 -9.76
N SER A 106 -14.73 3.40 -10.94
CA SER A 106 -13.30 3.15 -11.18
C SER A 106 -12.43 4.08 -10.33
N LYS A 107 -12.79 5.37 -10.19
CA LYS A 107 -12.12 6.34 -9.33
C LYS A 107 -12.07 5.86 -7.87
N TYR A 108 -13.22 5.45 -7.32
CA TYR A 108 -13.30 4.97 -5.95
C TYR A 108 -12.52 3.67 -5.75
N TYR A 109 -12.62 2.72 -6.69
CA TYR A 109 -11.83 1.49 -6.63
C TYR A 109 -10.33 1.78 -6.58
N THR A 110 -9.83 2.64 -7.48
CA THR A 110 -8.41 3.00 -7.52
C THR A 110 -8.00 3.77 -6.26
N LYS A 111 -8.85 4.70 -5.77
CA LYS A 111 -8.61 5.41 -4.51
C LYS A 111 -8.41 4.41 -3.35
N TYR A 112 -9.37 3.50 -3.14
CA TYR A 112 -9.25 2.50 -2.07
C TYR A 112 -8.05 1.56 -2.27
N SER A 113 -7.68 1.25 -3.51
CA SER A 113 -6.46 0.47 -3.79
C SER A 113 -5.18 1.20 -3.36
N ILE A 114 -5.11 2.52 -3.59
CA ILE A 114 -4.01 3.37 -3.11
C ILE A 114 -4.01 3.42 -1.57
N ASP A 115 -5.18 3.61 -0.96
CA ASP A 115 -5.33 3.63 0.50
C ASP A 115 -4.89 2.31 1.14
N VAL A 116 -5.24 1.15 0.57
CA VAL A 116 -4.79 -0.18 1.01
C VAL A 116 -3.27 -0.29 0.93
N ALA A 117 -2.66 0.12 -0.19
CA ALA A 117 -1.21 0.09 -0.37
C ALA A 117 -0.49 1.01 0.64
N LYS A 118 -1.02 2.21 0.87
CA LYS A 118 -0.49 3.17 1.84
C LYS A 118 -0.55 2.61 3.27
N ARG A 119 -1.69 2.04 3.68
CA ARG A 119 -1.87 1.45 5.01
C ARG A 119 -0.98 0.25 5.24
N LYS A 120 -0.82 -0.61 4.23
CA LYS A 120 0.13 -1.72 4.29
C LYS A 120 1.55 -1.21 4.53
N MET A 121 1.99 -0.18 3.83
CA MET A 121 3.32 0.40 4.02
C MET A 121 3.50 0.98 5.43
N ILE A 122 2.50 1.69 5.95
CA ILE A 122 2.48 2.21 7.33
C ILE A 122 2.61 1.04 8.33
N LYS A 123 1.80 0.01 8.17
CA LYS A 123 1.84 -1.21 9.00
C LYS A 123 3.21 -1.87 8.95
N ASP A 124 3.78 -2.06 7.77
CA ASP A 124 5.09 -2.69 7.61
C ASP A 124 6.19 -1.88 8.31
N THR A 125 6.14 -0.55 8.22
CA THR A 125 7.08 0.35 8.91
C THR A 125 6.96 0.26 10.43
N ILE A 126 5.73 0.30 10.97
CA ILE A 126 5.47 0.16 12.41
C ILE A 126 5.86 -1.24 12.89
N ALA A 127 5.58 -2.29 12.10
CA ALA A 127 5.98 -3.65 12.43
C ALA A 127 7.51 -3.79 12.55
N VAL A 128 8.26 -3.20 11.61
CA VAL A 128 9.73 -3.18 11.67
C VAL A 128 10.21 -2.45 12.93
N LEU A 129 9.62 -1.29 13.27
CA LEU A 129 9.95 -0.56 14.50
C LEU A 129 9.70 -1.41 15.76
N MET A 130 8.55 -2.08 15.85
CA MET A 130 8.22 -2.99 16.95
C MET A 130 9.20 -4.16 17.01
N GLN A 131 9.59 -4.74 15.86
CA GLN A 131 10.58 -5.82 15.77
C GLN A 131 11.98 -5.39 16.19
N ILE A 132 12.41 -4.14 15.87
CA ILE A 132 13.66 -3.57 16.38
C ILE A 132 13.63 -3.57 17.90
N LYS A 133 12.55 -3.06 18.49
CA LYS A 133 12.39 -2.98 19.94
C LYS A 133 12.36 -4.35 20.61
N GLN A 134 11.65 -5.29 20.02
CA GLN A 134 11.63 -6.69 20.43
C GLN A 134 13.04 -7.30 20.40
N THR A 135 13.81 -7.02 19.35
CA THR A 135 15.18 -7.53 19.20
C THR A 135 16.12 -6.91 20.23
N GLU A 136 15.93 -5.64 20.62
CA GLU A 136 16.63 -5.01 21.74
C GLU A 136 16.37 -5.74 23.06
N PHE A 137 15.12 -6.12 23.34
CA PHE A 137 14.80 -6.93 24.51
C PHE A 137 15.39 -8.36 24.41
N LYS A 138 15.37 -8.99 23.23
CA LYS A 138 16.03 -10.28 23.01
C LYS A 138 17.55 -10.21 23.22
N GLU A 139 18.19 -9.11 22.79
CA GLU A 139 19.61 -8.85 23.05
C GLU A 139 19.90 -8.73 24.55
N GLN A 140 19.08 -7.97 25.29
CA GLN A 140 19.21 -7.84 26.74
C GLN A 140 19.04 -9.21 27.44
N LYS A 141 18.03 -9.98 27.06
CA LYS A 141 17.79 -11.35 27.54
C LYS A 141 19.00 -12.25 27.28
N GLN A 142 19.55 -12.23 26.08
CA GLN A 142 20.69 -13.06 25.67
C GLN A 142 21.94 -12.69 26.47
N LYS A 143 22.19 -11.40 26.76
CA LYS A 143 23.29 -10.98 27.63
C LYS A 143 23.18 -11.55 29.05
N LEU A 144 21.95 -11.65 29.59
CA LEU A 144 21.71 -12.29 30.90
C LEU A 144 21.92 -13.81 30.83
N GLN A 145 21.55 -14.47 29.72
CA GLN A 145 21.80 -15.89 29.50
C GLN A 145 23.31 -16.18 29.39
N ILE A 146 24.06 -15.29 28.72
CA ILE A 146 25.53 -15.38 28.66
C ILE A 146 26.12 -15.26 30.07
N LYS A 147 25.69 -14.30 30.89
CA LYS A 147 26.11 -14.18 32.28
C LYS A 147 25.84 -15.48 33.07
N ASN A 148 24.68 -16.10 32.89
CA ASN A 148 24.37 -17.38 33.54
C ASN A 148 25.28 -18.50 33.06
N SER A 149 25.65 -18.54 31.77
CA SER A 149 26.62 -19.52 31.24
C SER A 149 28.03 -19.24 31.75
N GLU A 150 28.42 -17.98 31.94
CA GLU A 150 29.71 -17.61 32.54
C GLU A 150 29.80 -18.04 34.02
N ILE A 151 28.73 -17.80 34.80
CA ILE A 151 28.61 -18.27 36.18
C ILE A 151 28.74 -19.80 36.24
N ASN A 152 28.01 -20.52 35.36
CA ASN A 152 28.10 -21.97 35.27
C ASN A 152 29.52 -22.45 34.93
N LEU A 153 30.17 -21.81 33.95
CA LEU A 153 31.55 -22.14 33.57
C LEU A 153 32.52 -21.94 34.75
N GLN A 154 32.37 -20.80 35.47
CA GLN A 154 33.24 -20.52 36.62
C GLN A 154 33.04 -21.54 37.72
N GLN A 155 31.79 -21.91 38.04
CA GLN A 155 31.48 -22.96 39.02
C GLN A 155 32.07 -24.30 38.60
N LYS A 156 31.91 -24.73 37.34
CA LYS A 156 32.46 -25.98 36.82
C LYS A 156 33.99 -26.00 36.83
N LYS A 157 34.62 -24.84 36.61
CA LYS A 157 36.06 -24.68 36.70
C LYS A 157 36.57 -24.88 38.12
N GLU A 158 35.91 -24.35 39.14
CA GLU A 158 36.25 -24.51 40.55
C GLU A 158 36.04 -25.97 41.00
N GLU A 159 34.92 -26.60 40.62
CA GLU A 159 34.61 -28.00 40.88
C GLU A 159 35.65 -28.96 40.23
N TYR A 160 36.13 -28.66 39.01
CA TYR A 160 37.18 -29.41 38.34
C TYR A 160 38.52 -29.28 39.06
N PHE A 161 38.96 -28.08 39.43
CA PHE A 161 40.22 -27.88 40.15
C PHE A 161 40.22 -28.46 41.56
N SER A 162 39.05 -28.61 42.17
CA SER A 162 38.91 -29.30 43.45
C SER A 162 38.83 -30.86 43.32
N GLY A 163 38.89 -31.39 42.10
CA GLY A 163 38.80 -32.81 41.81
C GLY A 163 37.40 -33.40 41.95
N GLN A 164 36.37 -32.58 42.01
CA GLN A 164 34.98 -33.04 42.16
C GLN A 164 34.31 -33.42 40.84
N LEU A 165 34.84 -32.93 39.69
CA LEU A 165 34.31 -33.19 38.35
C LEU A 165 35.43 -33.55 37.36
N ASP A 166 35.11 -34.33 36.33
CA ASP A 166 36.00 -34.56 35.20
C ASP A 166 35.97 -33.38 34.18
N SER A 167 36.90 -33.44 33.20
CA SER A 167 37.06 -32.37 32.18
C SER A 167 35.85 -32.26 31.28
N GLY A 168 35.04 -33.29 31.05
CA GLY A 168 33.89 -33.26 30.14
C GLY A 168 32.83 -32.26 30.56
N PHE A 169 32.59 -32.12 31.88
CA PHE A 169 31.66 -31.09 32.37
C PHE A 169 32.16 -29.65 32.18
N LEU A 170 33.49 -29.46 32.23
CA LEU A 170 34.09 -28.15 31.94
C LEU A 170 34.00 -27.82 30.44
N ASP A 171 34.28 -28.81 29.59
CA ASP A 171 34.18 -28.67 28.14
C ASP A 171 32.75 -28.33 27.72
N ASP A 172 31.72 -29.00 28.27
CA ASP A 172 30.31 -28.69 28.04
C ASP A 172 29.96 -27.27 28.44
N ALA A 173 30.45 -26.76 29.57
CA ALA A 173 30.21 -25.41 30.02
C ALA A 173 30.85 -24.36 29.08
N VAL A 174 32.04 -24.65 28.54
CA VAL A 174 32.69 -23.79 27.51
C VAL A 174 31.84 -23.76 26.22
N ILE A 175 31.36 -24.91 25.76
CA ILE A 175 30.52 -25.03 24.57
C ILE A 175 29.23 -24.26 24.76
N GLN A 176 28.55 -24.40 25.91
CA GLN A 176 27.31 -23.65 26.22
C GLN A 176 27.53 -22.15 26.20
N LYS A 177 28.61 -21.62 26.78
CA LYS A 177 28.94 -20.19 26.73
C LYS A 177 29.18 -19.74 25.30
N ASN A 178 29.96 -20.48 24.52
CA ASN A 178 30.25 -20.09 23.12
C ASN A 178 28.99 -20.12 22.24
N THR A 179 28.10 -21.09 22.46
CA THR A 179 26.81 -21.17 21.80
C THR A 179 25.96 -19.94 22.15
N ALA A 180 25.90 -19.53 23.43
CA ALA A 180 25.17 -18.35 23.86
C ALA A 180 25.74 -17.06 23.24
N LEU A 181 27.05 -16.95 23.06
CA LEU A 181 27.70 -15.83 22.35
C LEU A 181 27.34 -15.80 20.86
N SER A 182 27.34 -16.95 20.19
CA SER A 182 26.93 -17.05 18.79
C SER A 182 25.49 -16.53 18.59
N VAL A 183 24.56 -16.95 19.46
CA VAL A 183 23.17 -16.46 19.42
C VAL A 183 23.10 -14.94 19.62
N LEU A 184 23.98 -14.34 20.45
CA LEU A 184 24.03 -12.87 20.59
C LEU A 184 24.40 -12.19 19.28
N TYR A 185 25.40 -12.71 18.57
CA TYR A 185 25.82 -12.16 17.28
C TYR A 185 24.71 -12.28 16.22
N ASP A 186 23.98 -13.40 16.20
CA ASP A 186 22.82 -13.57 15.32
C ASP A 186 21.71 -12.53 15.61
N ILE A 187 21.43 -12.27 16.89
CA ILE A 187 20.46 -11.24 17.31
C ILE A 187 20.93 -9.85 16.87
N GLN A 188 22.21 -9.53 17.03
CA GLN A 188 22.78 -8.24 16.59
C GLN A 188 22.69 -8.07 15.07
N ALA A 189 23.06 -9.10 14.31
CA ALA A 189 22.94 -9.09 12.85
C ALA A 189 21.49 -8.90 12.40
N ALA A 190 20.54 -9.57 13.05
CA ALA A 190 19.11 -9.39 12.78
C ALA A 190 18.64 -7.96 13.08
N LYS A 191 19.12 -7.36 14.19
CA LYS A 191 18.82 -5.95 14.52
C LYS A 191 19.29 -5.00 13.46
N GLU A 192 20.55 -5.11 13.01
CA GLU A 192 21.10 -4.24 11.97
C GLU A 192 20.33 -4.33 10.65
N LYS A 193 19.88 -5.53 10.29
CA LYS A 193 19.01 -5.73 9.13
C LYS A 193 17.67 -5.01 9.28
N LEU A 194 17.04 -5.09 10.45
CA LEU A 194 15.77 -4.40 10.74
C LEU A 194 15.95 -2.88 10.74
N VAL A 195 17.04 -2.37 11.31
CA VAL A 195 17.36 -0.93 11.31
C VAL A 195 17.53 -0.42 9.87
N SER A 196 18.27 -1.15 9.04
CA SER A 196 18.42 -0.82 7.62
C SER A 196 17.07 -0.81 6.88
N SER A 197 16.20 -1.78 7.18
CA SER A 197 14.85 -1.85 6.61
C SER A 197 13.98 -0.67 7.07
N PHE A 198 14.09 -0.25 8.33
CA PHE A 198 13.36 0.90 8.86
C PHE A 198 13.77 2.20 8.17
N HIS A 199 15.08 2.45 8.00
CA HIS A 199 15.59 3.63 7.30
C HIS A 199 15.19 3.67 5.82
N ALA A 200 14.93 2.53 5.18
CA ALA A 200 14.40 2.49 3.82
C ALA A 200 12.92 2.90 3.72
N LEU A 201 12.17 2.84 4.84
CA LEU A 201 10.73 3.10 4.90
C LEU A 201 10.38 4.42 5.57
N SER A 202 11.22 4.92 6.49
CA SER A 202 10.94 6.05 7.38
C SER A 202 12.11 7.02 7.48
N ASP A 203 11.79 8.31 7.60
CA ASP A 203 12.77 9.37 7.91
C ASP A 203 12.97 9.55 9.43
N LEU A 204 12.24 8.79 10.26
CA LEU A 204 12.26 8.93 11.72
C LEU A 204 13.48 8.22 12.34
N ASP A 205 13.92 8.73 13.49
CA ASP A 205 14.95 8.08 14.31
C ASP A 205 14.29 7.02 15.20
N TYR A 206 14.52 5.73 14.88
CA TYR A 206 13.93 4.59 15.59
C TYR A 206 14.23 4.56 17.09
N THR A 207 15.28 5.26 17.55
CA THR A 207 15.64 5.33 18.98
C THR A 207 14.75 6.27 19.78
N LYS A 208 14.16 7.28 19.14
CA LYS A 208 13.38 8.36 19.76
C LYS A 208 11.88 8.20 19.57
N VAL A 209 11.47 7.44 18.55
CA VAL A 209 10.06 7.28 18.22
C VAL A 209 9.36 6.32 19.17
N ALA A 210 8.24 6.77 19.72
CA ALA A 210 7.37 5.94 20.54
C ALA A 210 6.59 4.93 19.67
N ILE A 211 6.50 3.69 20.14
CA ILE A 211 5.65 2.68 19.53
C ILE A 211 4.19 3.02 19.83
N PRO A 212 3.31 3.07 18.80
CA PRO A 212 1.89 3.31 19.01
C PRO A 212 1.27 2.18 19.83
N LYS A 213 0.43 2.53 20.81
CA LYS A 213 -0.35 1.55 21.57
C LYS A 213 -1.71 1.38 20.92
N LEU A 214 -1.92 0.21 20.31
CA LEU A 214 -3.14 -0.14 19.61
C LEU A 214 -4.14 -0.76 20.59
N LYS A 215 -5.42 -0.41 20.43
CA LYS A 215 -6.54 -0.99 21.18
C LYS A 215 -7.14 -2.13 20.40
N LEU A 216 -7.81 -3.04 21.07
CA LEU A 216 -8.58 -4.07 20.40
C LEU A 216 -9.79 -3.44 19.72
N LEU A 217 -9.96 -3.71 18.42
CA LEU A 217 -11.14 -3.34 17.66
C LEU A 217 -12.25 -4.35 17.90
N GLU A 218 -13.50 -3.91 17.98
CA GLU A 218 -14.65 -4.81 17.98
C GLU A 218 -14.87 -5.41 16.60
N HIS A 219 -15.38 -6.64 16.54
CA HIS A 219 -15.56 -7.39 15.30
C HIS A 219 -16.41 -6.65 14.26
N ASP A 220 -17.55 -6.13 14.68
CA ASP A 220 -18.48 -5.43 13.78
C ASP A 220 -17.88 -4.10 13.32
N GLU A 221 -17.19 -3.38 14.19
CA GLU A 221 -16.47 -2.16 13.88
C GLU A 221 -15.37 -2.42 12.84
N PHE A 222 -14.56 -3.47 13.02
CA PHE A 222 -13.52 -3.88 12.07
C PHE A 222 -14.08 -4.18 10.68
N LEU A 223 -15.22 -4.89 10.58
CA LEU A 223 -15.82 -5.24 9.31
C LEU A 223 -16.50 -4.04 8.61
N GLN A 224 -17.17 -3.18 9.37
CA GLN A 224 -17.86 -2.00 8.82
C GLN A 224 -16.87 -0.99 8.23
N HIS A 225 -15.74 -0.77 8.89
CA HIS A 225 -14.72 0.20 8.51
C HIS A 225 -13.53 -0.44 7.78
N ASN A 226 -13.69 -1.67 7.27
CA ASN A 226 -12.63 -2.38 6.56
C ASN A 226 -12.43 -1.83 5.15
N ILE A 227 -11.23 -1.30 4.86
CA ILE A 227 -10.91 -0.66 3.58
C ILE A 227 -10.87 -1.66 2.43
N VAL A 228 -10.45 -2.91 2.68
CA VAL A 228 -10.40 -3.96 1.65
C VAL A 228 -11.80 -4.32 1.18
N LEU A 229 -12.76 -4.41 2.12
CA LEU A 229 -14.17 -4.61 1.76
C LEU A 229 -14.75 -3.42 0.99
N GLN A 230 -14.36 -2.19 1.33
CA GLN A 230 -14.77 -1.00 0.57
C GLN A 230 -14.20 -1.02 -0.85
N MET A 231 -12.94 -1.42 -1.02
CA MET A 231 -12.30 -1.61 -2.33
C MET A 231 -13.04 -2.66 -3.16
N ASP A 232 -13.37 -3.82 -2.58
CA ASP A 232 -14.06 -4.91 -3.28
C ASP A 232 -15.53 -4.56 -3.61
N ARG A 233 -16.20 -3.78 -2.75
CA ARG A 233 -17.51 -3.19 -3.07
C ARG A 233 -17.40 -2.24 -4.27
N ALA A 234 -16.41 -1.36 -4.29
CA ALA A 234 -16.17 -0.45 -5.41
C ALA A 234 -15.83 -1.21 -6.71
N GLN A 235 -15.06 -2.31 -6.62
CA GLN A 235 -14.79 -3.20 -7.76
C GLN A 235 -16.07 -3.87 -8.27
N THR A 236 -16.95 -4.29 -7.38
CA THR A 236 -18.24 -4.89 -7.75
C THR A 236 -19.14 -3.87 -8.48
N GLU A 237 -19.20 -2.63 -7.98
CA GLU A 237 -19.95 -1.54 -8.64
C GLU A 237 -19.33 -1.18 -10.01
N LYS A 238 -18.00 -1.07 -10.09
CA LYS A 238 -17.29 -0.86 -11.35
C LYS A 238 -17.67 -1.92 -12.39
N ASN A 239 -17.65 -3.21 -12.01
CA ASN A 239 -18.01 -4.31 -12.90
C ASN A 239 -19.51 -4.31 -13.25
N ARG A 240 -20.39 -3.89 -12.33
CA ARG A 240 -21.82 -3.69 -12.61
C ARG A 240 -22.03 -2.65 -13.71
N TYR A 241 -21.38 -1.49 -13.60
CA TYR A 241 -21.50 -0.45 -14.60
C TYR A 241 -20.81 -0.83 -15.93
N ASN A 242 -19.66 -1.51 -15.86
CA ASN A 242 -18.98 -2.02 -17.06
C ASN A 242 -19.88 -2.97 -17.87
N LYS A 243 -20.61 -3.87 -17.19
CA LYS A 243 -21.60 -4.75 -17.86
C LYS A 243 -22.65 -3.91 -18.61
N ASN A 244 -23.17 -2.82 -18.00
CA ASN A 244 -24.17 -1.98 -18.62
C ASN A 244 -23.60 -1.15 -19.78
N VAL A 245 -22.36 -0.66 -19.66
CA VAL A 245 -21.61 0.00 -20.75
C VAL A 245 -21.42 -0.96 -21.92
N THR A 246 -21.03 -2.19 -21.65
CA THR A 246 -20.84 -3.24 -22.67
C THR A 246 -22.17 -3.53 -23.40
N LEU A 247 -23.27 -3.65 -22.67
CA LEU A 247 -24.58 -3.80 -23.28
C LEU A 247 -24.93 -2.61 -24.18
N ALA A 248 -24.75 -1.36 -23.69
CA ALA A 248 -25.05 -0.15 -24.43
C ALA A 248 -24.19 0.00 -25.69
N LYS A 249 -22.99 -0.59 -25.72
CA LYS A 249 -22.10 -0.57 -26.90
C LYS A 249 -22.76 -1.16 -28.15
N TYR A 250 -23.64 -2.14 -27.99
CA TYR A 250 -24.30 -2.86 -29.07
C TYR A 250 -25.74 -2.39 -29.37
N LEU A 251 -26.19 -1.36 -28.68
CA LEU A 251 -27.50 -0.74 -28.89
C LEU A 251 -27.40 0.48 -29.83
N PRO A 252 -28.53 0.99 -30.38
CA PRO A 252 -28.53 2.16 -31.26
C PRO A 252 -27.80 3.36 -30.69
N LYS A 253 -27.04 4.05 -31.54
CA LYS A 253 -26.31 5.27 -31.24
C LYS A 253 -26.70 6.37 -32.21
N VAL A 254 -26.84 7.57 -31.70
CA VAL A 254 -27.09 8.78 -32.52
C VAL A 254 -25.91 9.73 -32.34
N ASN A 255 -25.30 10.09 -33.45
CA ASN A 255 -24.19 11.02 -33.49
C ASN A 255 -24.61 12.29 -34.23
N LEU A 256 -24.18 13.44 -33.72
CA LEU A 256 -24.20 14.69 -34.44
C LEU A 256 -22.87 14.88 -35.14
N THR A 257 -22.91 15.08 -36.46
CA THR A 257 -21.72 15.35 -37.26
C THR A 257 -21.76 16.78 -37.75
N ALA A 258 -20.65 17.49 -37.73
CA ALA A 258 -20.48 18.78 -38.35
C ALA A 258 -19.06 18.93 -38.88
N GLY A 259 -18.92 19.55 -40.02
CA GLY A 259 -17.63 19.77 -40.67
C GLY A 259 -17.58 21.11 -41.41
N TYR A 260 -16.37 21.66 -41.47
CA TYR A 260 -16.01 22.74 -42.38
C TYR A 260 -14.80 22.28 -43.18
N ASN A 261 -14.90 22.35 -44.50
CA ASN A 261 -13.89 21.81 -45.41
C ASN A 261 -13.43 22.95 -46.36
N TRP A 262 -12.11 23.05 -46.49
CA TRP A 262 -11.44 23.85 -47.49
C TRP A 262 -10.61 22.93 -48.40
N LYS A 263 -10.78 23.09 -49.71
CA LYS A 263 -10.07 22.26 -50.69
C LYS A 263 -9.53 23.17 -51.77
N LEU A 264 -8.21 23.06 -52.05
CA LEU A 264 -7.56 23.71 -53.19
C LEU A 264 -6.95 22.62 -54.05
N THR A 265 -7.45 22.54 -55.30
CA THR A 265 -6.90 21.65 -56.33
C THR A 265 -6.20 22.52 -57.34
N THR A 266 -4.91 22.28 -57.57
CA THR A 266 -4.12 22.96 -58.58
C THR A 266 -3.60 21.95 -59.58
N ASN A 267 -3.99 22.07 -60.83
CA ASN A 267 -3.42 21.28 -61.93
C ASN A 267 -2.14 21.96 -62.42
N GLN A 268 -1.13 21.17 -62.76
CA GLN A 268 0.06 21.74 -63.36
C GLN A 268 -0.29 22.33 -64.73
N ALA A 269 0.40 23.42 -65.01
CA ALA A 269 0.26 24.09 -66.31
C ALA A 269 0.50 23.11 -67.46
N PHE A 270 -0.39 23.09 -68.43
CA PHE A 270 -0.23 22.40 -69.69
C PHE A 270 -0.25 23.43 -70.80
N GLN A 271 0.56 23.20 -71.83
CA GLN A 271 0.71 24.12 -72.94
C GLN A 271 -0.39 23.86 -73.97
N VAL A 272 -1.21 24.91 -74.26
CA VAL A 272 -2.17 24.92 -75.35
C VAL A 272 -1.71 25.97 -76.36
N GLY A 273 -1.00 25.54 -77.41
CA GLY A 273 -0.35 26.42 -78.32
C GLY A 273 0.76 27.24 -77.67
N PRO A 274 0.84 28.54 -77.83
CA PRO A 274 1.81 29.41 -77.13
C PRO A 274 1.41 29.73 -75.69
N THR A 275 0.26 29.31 -75.19
CA THR A 275 -0.29 29.68 -73.89
C THR A 275 -0.15 28.57 -72.86
N ILE A 276 0.41 28.90 -71.69
CA ILE A 276 0.46 28.00 -70.54
C ILE A 276 -0.83 28.21 -69.73
N VAL A 277 -1.64 27.19 -69.57
CA VAL A 277 -2.89 27.21 -68.80
C VAL A 277 -2.69 26.40 -67.51
N SER A 278 -2.75 27.09 -66.37
CA SER A 278 -2.84 26.43 -65.09
C SER A 278 -4.23 26.72 -64.51
N ASN A 279 -4.89 25.72 -63.96
CA ASN A 279 -6.21 25.88 -63.36
C ASN A 279 -6.11 25.54 -61.88
N SER A 280 -6.58 26.44 -61.03
CA SER A 280 -6.75 26.20 -59.61
C SER A 280 -8.24 26.31 -59.27
N ASN A 281 -8.75 25.33 -58.55
CA ASN A 281 -10.11 25.32 -58.07
C ASN A 281 -10.11 25.31 -56.53
N GLU A 282 -10.70 26.33 -55.93
CA GLU A 282 -10.87 26.44 -54.50
C GLU A 282 -12.34 26.21 -54.17
N LEU A 283 -12.58 25.34 -53.14
CA LEU A 283 -13.92 25.00 -52.70
C LEU A 283 -13.97 25.08 -51.17
N ASN A 284 -14.91 25.87 -50.67
CA ASN A 284 -15.24 25.99 -49.27
C ASN A 284 -16.68 25.52 -49.07
N TYR A 285 -16.89 24.58 -48.15
CA TYR A 285 -18.21 24.15 -47.77
C TYR A 285 -18.29 23.64 -46.35
N TYR A 286 -19.48 23.69 -45.78
CA TYR A 286 -19.79 23.09 -44.50
C TYR A 286 -20.76 21.92 -44.70
N ASP A 287 -20.69 20.97 -43.80
CA ASP A 287 -21.63 19.85 -43.73
C ASP A 287 -22.06 19.65 -42.26
N TYR A 288 -23.31 19.31 -42.06
CA TYR A 288 -23.84 18.89 -40.77
C TYR A 288 -24.89 17.82 -40.97
N GLY A 289 -25.03 16.93 -39.97
CA GLY A 289 -25.97 15.81 -40.07
C GLY A 289 -26.15 15.06 -38.79
N ILE A 290 -27.13 14.17 -38.78
CA ILE A 290 -27.39 13.23 -37.72
C ILE A 290 -27.20 11.82 -38.30
N ALA A 291 -26.36 11.02 -37.66
CA ALA A 291 -26.10 9.64 -38.03
C ALA A 291 -26.63 8.67 -36.95
N LEU A 292 -27.54 7.79 -37.35
CA LEU A 292 -27.97 6.65 -36.55
C LEU A 292 -27.15 5.42 -36.94
N SER A 293 -26.56 4.75 -35.95
CA SER A 293 -25.82 3.49 -36.17
C SER A 293 -26.24 2.43 -35.17
N ILE A 294 -26.40 1.18 -35.69
CA ILE A 294 -26.63 0.00 -34.85
C ILE A 294 -25.51 -0.99 -35.20
N PRO A 295 -24.56 -1.25 -34.27
CA PRO A 295 -23.49 -2.19 -34.53
C PRO A 295 -24.04 -3.61 -34.49
N LEU A 296 -23.86 -4.38 -35.56
CA LEU A 296 -24.15 -5.80 -35.63
C LEU A 296 -22.82 -6.55 -35.59
N ASP A 297 -22.51 -7.14 -34.43
CA ASP A 297 -21.26 -7.86 -34.22
C ASP A 297 -21.54 -9.29 -33.74
N ILE A 298 -20.90 -10.26 -34.36
CA ILE A 298 -21.04 -11.67 -34.01
C ILE A 298 -20.61 -11.98 -32.57
N ASN A 299 -19.76 -11.15 -31.99
CA ASN A 299 -19.26 -11.29 -30.62
C ASN A 299 -20.15 -10.63 -29.56
N THR A 300 -21.24 -9.98 -29.97
CA THR A 300 -22.15 -9.23 -29.04
C THR A 300 -22.54 -10.05 -27.81
N PHE A 301 -23.02 -11.29 -28.03
CA PHE A 301 -23.47 -12.14 -26.91
C PHE A 301 -22.31 -12.56 -26.00
N ARG A 302 -21.14 -12.86 -26.58
CA ARG A 302 -19.94 -13.27 -25.83
C ARG A 302 -19.38 -12.14 -24.97
N ASP A 303 -19.34 -10.92 -25.49
CA ASP A 303 -18.90 -9.73 -24.76
C ASP A 303 -19.83 -9.42 -23.59
N ILE A 304 -21.14 -9.47 -23.82
CA ILE A 304 -22.15 -9.24 -22.77
C ILE A 304 -22.07 -10.33 -21.71
N GLU A 305 -21.94 -11.59 -22.11
CA GLU A 305 -21.79 -12.71 -21.18
C GLU A 305 -20.50 -12.59 -20.36
N SER A 306 -19.37 -12.29 -20.99
CA SER A 306 -18.09 -12.04 -20.30
C SER A 306 -18.22 -10.92 -19.26
N ALA A 307 -18.81 -9.80 -19.63
CA ALA A 307 -19.02 -8.69 -18.70
C ALA A 307 -19.96 -9.07 -17.54
N LYS A 308 -21.00 -9.88 -17.79
CA LYS A 308 -21.90 -10.42 -16.76
C LYS A 308 -21.15 -11.36 -15.80
N VAL A 309 -20.34 -12.28 -16.34
CA VAL A 309 -19.54 -13.22 -15.53
C VAL A 309 -18.53 -12.45 -14.66
N ASN A 310 -17.87 -11.43 -15.19
CA ASN A 310 -16.95 -10.59 -14.43
C ASN A 310 -17.65 -9.88 -13.25
N TYR A 311 -18.88 -9.40 -13.45
CA TYR A 311 -19.67 -8.83 -12.36
C TYR A 311 -20.04 -9.89 -11.30
N LEU A 312 -20.48 -11.08 -11.73
CA LEU A 312 -20.83 -12.18 -10.81
C LEU A 312 -19.60 -12.66 -10.03
N LYS A 313 -18.44 -12.79 -10.70
CA LYS A 313 -17.17 -13.12 -10.07
C LYS A 313 -16.81 -12.08 -8.98
N ALA A 314 -16.92 -10.79 -9.26
CA ALA A 314 -16.63 -9.74 -8.27
C ALA A 314 -17.55 -9.85 -7.04
N LYS A 315 -18.83 -10.19 -7.21
CA LYS A 315 -19.74 -10.44 -6.08
C LYS A 315 -19.31 -11.63 -5.21
N ILE A 316 -18.80 -12.68 -5.82
CA ILE A 316 -18.31 -13.86 -5.07
C ILE A 316 -17.01 -13.53 -4.35
N VAL A 317 -16.08 -12.83 -5.03
CA VAL A 317 -14.82 -12.36 -4.40
C VAL A 317 -15.10 -11.51 -3.17
N LEU A 318 -16.07 -10.58 -3.23
CA LEU A 318 -16.44 -9.77 -2.07
C LEU A 318 -16.95 -10.63 -0.88
N LYS A 319 -17.78 -11.64 -1.16
CA LYS A 319 -18.26 -12.55 -0.11
C LYS A 319 -17.16 -13.43 0.48
N ASP A 320 -16.28 -13.92 -0.38
CA ASP A 320 -15.13 -14.72 0.04
C ASP A 320 -14.16 -13.90 0.89
N LYS A 321 -13.88 -12.65 0.48
CA LYS A 321 -13.06 -11.72 1.25
C LYS A 321 -13.66 -11.42 2.63
N GLN A 322 -14.97 -11.28 2.72
CA GLN A 322 -15.64 -11.11 4.02
C GLN A 322 -15.44 -12.33 4.93
N ARG A 323 -15.47 -13.55 4.36
CA ARG A 323 -15.19 -14.78 5.12
C ARG A 323 -13.73 -14.85 5.57
N GLU A 324 -12.77 -14.50 4.68
CA GLU A 324 -11.35 -14.46 5.02
C GLU A 324 -11.08 -13.47 6.17
N LEU A 325 -11.70 -12.29 6.14
CA LEU A 325 -11.52 -11.28 7.18
C LEU A 325 -12.12 -11.69 8.53
N ASN A 326 -13.25 -12.41 8.53
CA ASN A 326 -13.77 -13.02 9.75
C ASN A 326 -12.77 -14.03 10.34
N SER A 327 -12.23 -14.93 9.51
CA SER A 327 -11.24 -15.90 9.97
C SER A 327 -9.95 -15.23 10.46
N LEU A 328 -9.50 -14.15 9.79
CA LEU A 328 -8.36 -13.36 10.24
C LEU A 328 -8.61 -12.74 11.62
N TYR A 329 -9.79 -12.15 11.83
CA TYR A 329 -10.16 -11.56 13.10
C TYR A 329 -10.14 -12.62 14.22
N GLU A 330 -10.76 -13.78 14.01
CA GLU A 330 -10.76 -14.90 14.96
C GLU A 330 -9.34 -15.38 15.25
N GLN A 331 -8.48 -15.50 14.23
CA GLN A 331 -7.07 -15.88 14.40
C GLN A 331 -6.34 -14.87 15.28
N VAL A 332 -6.49 -13.57 15.02
CA VAL A 332 -5.87 -12.50 15.82
C VAL A 332 -6.37 -12.56 17.28
N MET A 333 -7.67 -12.79 17.50
CA MET A 333 -8.23 -12.93 18.84
C MET A 333 -7.63 -14.12 19.60
N HIS A 334 -7.49 -15.28 18.97
CA HIS A 334 -6.85 -16.44 19.58
C HIS A 334 -5.37 -16.19 19.89
N ASN A 335 -4.65 -15.50 19.01
CA ASN A 335 -3.25 -15.16 19.25
C ASN A 335 -3.11 -14.19 20.43
N ILE A 336 -3.97 -13.17 20.53
CA ILE A 336 -4.02 -12.23 21.66
C ILE A 336 -4.31 -12.97 22.97
N GLU A 337 -5.26 -13.89 22.98
CA GLU A 337 -5.56 -14.71 24.16
C GLU A 337 -4.33 -15.53 24.60
N ASN A 338 -3.63 -16.16 23.66
CA ASN A 338 -2.41 -16.90 23.92
C ASN A 338 -1.30 -16.01 24.50
N TYR A 339 -1.11 -14.78 23.97
CA TYR A 339 -0.14 -13.85 24.55
C TYR A 339 -0.56 -13.38 25.94
N ASN A 340 -1.84 -13.16 26.20
CA ASN A 340 -2.33 -12.83 27.54
C ASN A 340 -2.03 -13.98 28.55
N LYS A 341 -2.18 -15.25 28.14
CA LYS A 341 -1.80 -16.42 28.95
C LYS A 341 -0.29 -16.44 29.23
N LYS A 342 0.56 -16.17 28.22
CA LYS A 342 2.02 -16.08 28.40
C LYS A 342 2.42 -14.95 29.33
N ILE A 343 1.78 -13.79 29.22
CA ILE A 343 2.00 -12.62 30.12
C ILE A 343 1.59 -13.00 31.55
N ALA A 344 0.44 -13.62 31.75
CA ALA A 344 -0.01 -14.08 33.08
C ALA A 344 0.99 -15.06 33.70
N LEU A 345 1.41 -16.09 32.96
CA LEU A 345 2.42 -17.06 33.42
C LEU A 345 3.77 -16.37 33.77
N SER A 346 4.21 -15.42 32.92
CA SER A 346 5.43 -14.68 33.18
C SER A 346 5.34 -13.83 34.45
N ASN A 347 4.18 -13.21 34.72
CA ASN A 347 3.93 -12.47 35.95
C ASN A 347 3.90 -13.38 37.20
N GLU A 348 3.32 -14.57 37.11
CA GLU A 348 3.37 -15.58 38.17
C GLU A 348 4.82 -16.02 38.45
N ASN A 349 5.60 -16.24 37.39
CA ASN A 349 7.03 -16.58 37.51
C ASN A 349 7.84 -15.44 38.17
N ILE A 350 7.53 -14.16 37.84
CA ILE A 350 8.18 -13.00 38.45
C ILE A 350 7.94 -13.02 39.97
N VAL A 351 6.71 -13.26 40.41
CA VAL A 351 6.38 -13.34 41.86
C VAL A 351 7.13 -14.51 42.51
N LEU A 352 7.10 -15.70 41.88
CA LEU A 352 7.80 -16.90 42.38
C LEU A 352 9.32 -16.66 42.48
N TYR A 353 9.95 -16.17 41.41
CA TYR A 353 11.40 -15.96 41.38
C TYR A 353 11.84 -14.83 42.33
N THR A 354 11.00 -13.83 42.56
CA THR A 354 11.27 -12.83 43.59
C THR A 354 11.36 -13.46 44.98
N LYS A 355 10.38 -14.28 45.34
CA LYS A 355 10.38 -15.01 46.62
C LYS A 355 11.60 -15.99 46.72
N LEU A 356 11.84 -16.76 45.66
CA LEU A 356 13.00 -17.69 45.64
C LEU A 356 14.33 -16.94 45.77
N LEU A 357 14.45 -15.76 45.19
CA LEU A 357 15.64 -14.92 45.30
C LEU A 357 15.86 -14.42 46.75
N GLU A 358 14.79 -14.00 47.43
CA GLU A 358 14.86 -13.61 48.85
C GLU A 358 15.28 -14.79 49.73
N ASP A 359 14.69 -15.94 49.53
CA ASP A 359 15.02 -17.15 50.31
C ASP A 359 16.46 -17.63 50.04
N THR A 360 16.88 -17.63 48.73
CA THR A 360 18.26 -17.96 48.36
C THR A 360 19.29 -17.01 48.96
N LYS A 361 18.98 -15.70 49.06
CA LYS A 361 19.83 -14.71 49.74
C LYS A 361 19.97 -15.00 51.26
N LYS A 362 18.89 -15.43 51.92
CA LYS A 362 18.93 -15.82 53.33
C LYS A 362 19.81 -17.07 53.52
N LEU A 363 19.63 -18.08 52.65
CA LEU A 363 20.42 -19.32 52.66
C LEU A 363 21.91 -19.08 52.32
N PHE A 364 22.21 -18.14 51.44
CA PHE A 364 23.58 -17.71 51.15
C PHE A 364 24.23 -17.09 52.41
N LYS A 365 23.54 -16.18 53.09
CA LYS A 365 24.03 -15.58 54.36
C LYS A 365 24.24 -16.64 55.45
N ALA A 366 23.47 -17.72 55.42
CA ALA A 366 23.62 -18.86 56.35
C ALA A 366 24.67 -19.91 55.90
N GLY A 367 25.32 -19.70 54.75
CA GLY A 367 26.36 -20.60 54.22
C GLY A 367 25.84 -21.85 53.50
N TYR A 368 24.52 -21.97 53.24
CA TYR A 368 23.93 -23.13 52.58
C TYR A 368 23.80 -22.96 51.05
N LYS A 369 24.02 -21.77 50.54
CA LYS A 369 23.98 -21.46 49.09
C LYS A 369 25.21 -20.67 48.68
N THR A 370 25.56 -20.71 47.40
CA THR A 370 26.66 -19.96 46.82
C THR A 370 26.22 -18.60 46.31
N GLU A 371 27.14 -17.67 46.11
CA GLU A 371 26.89 -16.42 45.42
C GLU A 371 26.40 -16.65 44.00
N TYR A 372 26.90 -17.71 43.31
CA TYR A 372 26.48 -18.12 41.99
C TYR A 372 24.99 -18.45 41.93
N ASP A 373 24.41 -19.10 42.97
CA ASP A 373 22.98 -19.38 43.04
C ASP A 373 22.13 -18.09 43.08
N VAL A 374 22.58 -17.12 43.89
CA VAL A 374 21.92 -15.80 44.00
C VAL A 374 21.97 -15.06 42.67
N GLN A 375 23.12 -14.98 42.01
CA GLN A 375 23.31 -14.30 40.74
C GLN A 375 22.50 -14.93 39.63
N ARG A 376 22.48 -16.24 39.47
CA ARG A 376 21.69 -16.96 38.47
C ARG A 376 20.19 -16.70 38.62
N LEU A 377 19.70 -16.72 39.86
CA LEU A 377 18.30 -16.50 40.14
C LEU A 377 17.90 -15.03 39.89
N ALA A 378 18.78 -14.09 40.24
CA ALA A 378 18.59 -12.68 39.93
C ALA A 378 18.52 -12.41 38.41
N ASN A 379 19.42 -13.02 37.62
CA ASN A 379 19.38 -12.94 36.16
C ASN A 379 18.11 -13.59 35.59
N SER A 380 17.67 -14.73 36.15
CA SER A 380 16.44 -15.42 35.73
C SER A 380 15.19 -14.56 35.99
N LEU A 381 15.12 -13.86 37.10
CA LEU A 381 14.06 -12.90 37.40
C LEU A 381 14.04 -11.76 36.37
N GLN A 382 15.21 -11.20 36.02
CA GLN A 382 15.30 -10.17 34.99
C GLN A 382 14.86 -10.68 33.62
N ILE A 383 15.20 -11.92 33.27
CA ILE A 383 14.76 -12.58 32.03
C ILE A 383 13.23 -12.63 31.96
N GLN A 384 12.54 -13.03 33.06
CA GLN A 384 11.06 -13.04 33.08
C GLN A 384 10.44 -11.65 32.88
N ASN A 385 11.01 -10.61 33.46
CA ASN A 385 10.58 -9.22 33.24
C ASN A 385 10.76 -8.79 31.76
N ILE A 386 11.80 -9.26 31.10
CA ILE A 386 12.05 -8.98 29.68
C ILE A 386 11.05 -9.77 28.81
N ASP A 387 10.79 -11.05 29.14
CA ASP A 387 9.83 -11.88 28.42
C ASP A 387 8.42 -11.29 28.41
N THR A 388 7.96 -10.73 29.53
CA THR A 388 6.68 -10.01 29.59
C THR A 388 6.64 -8.87 28.57
N LYS A 389 7.70 -8.05 28.47
CA LYS A 389 7.78 -6.94 27.50
C LYS A 389 7.79 -7.43 26.04
N ILE A 390 8.44 -8.56 25.79
CA ILE A 390 8.44 -9.18 24.46
C ILE A 390 7.03 -9.63 24.10
N TYR A 391 6.31 -10.30 25.00
CA TYR A 391 4.94 -10.77 24.75
C TYR A 391 3.93 -9.60 24.58
N GLU A 392 4.13 -8.49 25.30
CA GLU A 392 3.33 -7.27 25.08
C GLU A 392 3.53 -6.70 23.67
N LEU A 393 4.77 -6.71 23.16
CA LEU A 393 5.05 -6.29 21.79
C LEU A 393 4.47 -7.26 20.76
N ASP A 394 4.57 -8.58 20.99
CA ASP A 394 3.95 -9.59 20.14
C ASP A 394 2.43 -9.37 20.04
N LYS A 395 1.76 -9.07 21.16
CA LYS A 395 0.35 -8.71 21.19
C LYS A 395 0.04 -7.46 20.35
N GLN A 396 0.88 -6.42 20.42
CA GLN A 396 0.71 -5.21 19.62
C GLN A 396 0.92 -5.49 18.12
N LEU A 397 1.85 -6.36 17.75
CA LEU A 397 2.05 -6.80 16.36
C LEU A 397 0.82 -7.54 15.80
N GLU A 398 0.14 -8.35 16.61
CA GLU A 398 -1.12 -8.99 16.20
C GLU A 398 -2.23 -7.97 15.97
N LEU A 399 -2.40 -7.01 16.88
CA LEU A 399 -3.38 -5.92 16.70
C LEU A 399 -3.10 -5.10 15.43
N LEU A 400 -1.84 -4.88 15.10
CA LEU A 400 -1.43 -4.11 13.92
C LEU A 400 -1.95 -4.75 12.62
N ASN A 401 -2.15 -6.08 12.56
CA ASN A 401 -2.74 -6.76 11.43
C ASN A 401 -4.21 -6.35 11.18
N LEU A 402 -4.97 -6.00 12.22
CA LEU A 402 -6.32 -5.47 12.08
C LEU A 402 -6.29 -3.99 11.65
N TYR A 403 -5.38 -3.20 12.23
CA TYR A 403 -5.23 -1.77 11.92
C TYR A 403 -4.74 -1.48 10.51
N GLU A 404 -4.05 -2.43 9.85
CA GLU A 404 -3.71 -2.34 8.42
C GLU A 404 -4.95 -2.12 7.55
N MET A 405 -6.07 -2.74 7.92
CA MET A 405 -7.29 -2.78 7.11
C MET A 405 -8.42 -1.90 7.66
N TYR A 406 -8.22 -1.27 8.80
CA TYR A 406 -9.23 -0.46 9.50
C TYR A 406 -9.07 1.03 9.19
N ILE A 407 -10.17 1.72 8.87
CA ILE A 407 -10.23 3.19 8.74
C ILE A 407 -11.13 3.71 9.86
N SER A 408 -10.58 4.51 10.76
CA SER A 408 -11.42 5.25 11.71
C SER A 408 -12.24 6.30 10.96
N ASN A 409 -13.53 6.39 11.28
CA ASN A 409 -14.41 7.43 10.79
C ASN A 409 -14.21 8.72 11.59
N GLU A 410 -13.03 9.30 11.54
CA GLU A 410 -12.88 10.68 11.98
C GLU A 410 -13.19 11.61 10.81
N LYS A 411 -14.29 12.37 11.00
CA LYS A 411 -14.70 13.48 10.16
C LYS A 411 -13.79 14.68 10.35
#